data_b5ef0a83b56396e9a3daef604ba862c2
#
_entry.id   b5ef0a83b56396e9a3daef604ba862c2
#
_cell.length_a   1.000
_cell.length_b   1.000
_cell.length_c   1.000
_cell.angle_alpha   90.00
_cell.angle_beta   90.00
_cell.angle_gamma   90.00
#
_symmetry.space_group_name_H-M   'P 1'
#
loop_
_entity.id
_entity.type
_entity.pdbx_description
1 polymer ?
#
loop_
_entity_poly.entity_id
_entity_poly.type
_entity_poly.pdbx_seq_one_letter_code
_entity_poly.pdbx_strand_id
1 'polypeptide(L)'
;MKDINIRIENTSDWEKCENTVRESFWNLYRPGCSEHCVLHKLRENQDFIPQLSFVMEKGGEIIGQNVFFKASLRTDEGKEITVFTMGPVCVLP
;
A
#
# COMPACT_ATOMS: atom_id res chain seq x y z
N MET A 1 20.65 -10.89 -0.62
CA MET A 1 19.73 -9.91 -1.25
C MET A 1 20.34 -8.52 -1.23
N LYS A 2 21.55 -8.41 -1.76
CA LYS A 2 22.33 -7.17 -1.73
C LYS A 2 21.70 -6.04 -2.55
N ASP A 3 20.82 -6.37 -3.50
CA ASP A 3 20.28 -5.40 -4.45
C ASP A 3 18.90 -4.88 -4.06
N ILE A 4 18.35 -5.37 -2.95
CA ILE A 4 17.00 -4.98 -2.49
C ILE A 4 17.13 -3.92 -1.42
N ASN A 5 16.40 -2.81 -1.63
CA ASN A 5 16.36 -1.70 -0.70
C ASN A 5 14.91 -1.41 -0.31
N ILE A 6 14.67 -1.23 0.98
CA ILE A 6 13.34 -0.87 1.50
C ILE A 6 13.46 0.55 2.07
N ARG A 7 12.62 1.44 1.59
CA ARG A 7 12.62 2.84 2.02
C ARG A 7 11.21 3.39 2.09
N ILE A 8 11.07 4.55 2.72
CA ILE A 8 9.80 5.26 2.75
C ILE A 8 9.50 5.78 1.34
N GLU A 9 8.26 5.62 0.92
CA GLU A 9 7.75 6.12 -0.35
C GLU A 9 7.73 7.65 -0.36
N ASN A 10 8.03 8.24 -1.50
CA ASN A 10 7.79 9.67 -1.72
C ASN A 10 6.78 9.85 -2.86
N THR A 11 6.30 11.08 -3.04
CA THR A 11 5.22 11.33 -4.00
C THR A 11 5.58 10.96 -5.44
N SER A 12 6.86 11.03 -5.79
CA SER A 12 7.32 10.66 -7.12
C SER A 12 7.21 9.16 -7.41
N ASP A 13 7.04 8.34 -6.36
CA ASP A 13 6.90 6.89 -6.50
C ASP A 13 5.46 6.44 -6.75
N TRP A 14 4.48 7.29 -6.53
CA TRP A 14 3.06 6.90 -6.48
C TRP A 14 2.59 6.17 -7.74
N GLU A 15 2.89 6.71 -8.91
CA GLU A 15 2.49 6.08 -10.17
C GLU A 15 3.10 4.69 -10.34
N LYS A 16 4.39 4.57 -10.01
CA LYS A 16 5.10 3.28 -10.09
C LYS A 16 4.54 2.28 -9.09
N CYS A 17 4.21 2.72 -7.88
CA CYS A 17 3.60 1.87 -6.86
C CYS A 17 2.24 1.36 -7.30
N GLU A 18 1.41 2.22 -7.86
CA GLU A 18 0.10 1.84 -8.36
C GLU A 18 0.21 0.81 -9.48
N ASN A 19 1.18 0.98 -10.37
CA ASN A 19 1.43 0.02 -11.44
C ASN A 19 1.92 -1.33 -10.88
N THR A 20 2.77 -1.29 -9.86
CA THR A 20 3.24 -2.51 -9.18
C THR A 20 2.08 -3.27 -8.55
N VAL A 21 1.17 -2.56 -7.89
CA VAL A 21 -0.03 -3.16 -7.30
C VAL A 21 -0.90 -3.77 -8.40
N ARG A 22 -1.12 -3.03 -9.47
CA ARG A 22 -1.92 -3.53 -10.59
C ARG A 22 -1.35 -4.83 -11.16
N GLU A 23 -0.05 -4.88 -11.41
CA GLU A 23 0.59 -6.08 -11.96
C GLU A 23 0.56 -7.25 -10.99
N SER A 24 0.72 -6.99 -9.69
CA SER A 24 0.74 -8.03 -8.67
C SER A 24 -0.63 -8.70 -8.48
N PHE A 25 -1.71 -7.94 -8.64
CA PHE A 25 -3.07 -8.42 -8.41
C PHE A 25 -3.86 -8.71 -9.68
N TRP A 26 -3.29 -8.41 -10.86
CA TRP A 26 -4.00 -8.59 -12.12
C TRP A 26 -4.38 -10.06 -12.33
N ASN A 27 -5.67 -10.30 -12.52
CA ASN A 27 -6.24 -11.64 -12.73
C ASN A 27 -5.98 -12.65 -11.61
N LEU A 28 -5.51 -12.20 -10.43
CA LEU A 28 -5.18 -13.12 -9.34
C LEU A 28 -6.44 -13.73 -8.68
N TYR A 29 -7.42 -12.88 -8.37
CA TYR A 29 -8.66 -13.31 -7.69
C TYR A 29 -9.88 -13.20 -8.58
N ARG A 30 -9.81 -12.39 -9.62
CA ARG A 30 -10.90 -12.12 -10.58
C ARG A 30 -10.27 -11.53 -11.83
N PRO A 31 -10.99 -11.49 -12.97
CA PRO A 31 -10.47 -10.82 -14.17
C PRO A 31 -10.11 -9.37 -13.87
N GLY A 32 -8.87 -8.99 -14.20
CA GLY A 32 -8.35 -7.67 -13.87
C GLY A 32 -8.08 -7.51 -12.37
N CYS A 33 -8.08 -6.28 -11.89
CA CYS A 33 -7.97 -5.97 -10.46
C CYS A 33 -8.39 -4.53 -10.21
N SER A 34 -8.67 -4.21 -8.93
CA SER A 34 -9.02 -2.85 -8.50
C SER A 34 -8.14 -2.34 -7.36
N GLU A 35 -7.19 -3.14 -6.89
CA GLU A 35 -6.35 -2.80 -5.75
C GLU A 35 -5.54 -1.51 -6.00
N HIS A 36 -5.08 -1.29 -7.22
CA HIS A 36 -4.36 -0.05 -7.58
C HIS A 36 -5.27 1.17 -7.51
N CYS A 37 -6.55 1.03 -7.81
CA CYS A 37 -7.53 2.12 -7.68
C CYS A 37 -7.81 2.41 -6.21
N VAL A 38 -7.89 1.39 -5.38
CA VAL A 38 -8.05 1.53 -3.93
C VAL A 38 -6.85 2.28 -3.36
N LEU A 39 -5.65 1.91 -3.75
CA LEU A 39 -4.42 2.57 -3.31
C LEU A 39 -4.44 4.05 -3.69
N HIS A 40 -4.82 4.36 -4.92
CA HIS A 40 -4.89 5.75 -5.40
C HIS A 40 -5.85 6.58 -4.53
N LYS A 41 -7.00 6.03 -4.20
CA LYS A 41 -7.99 6.70 -3.36
C LYS A 41 -7.53 6.83 -1.91
N LEU A 42 -6.83 5.83 -1.38
CA LEU A 42 -6.32 5.87 -0.01
C LEU A 42 -5.36 7.03 0.21
N ARG A 43 -4.55 7.36 -0.79
CA ARG A 43 -3.58 8.45 -0.66
C ARG A 43 -4.22 9.82 -0.54
N GLU A 44 -5.46 9.96 -0.97
CA GLU A 44 -6.23 11.19 -0.84
C GLU A 44 -6.99 11.26 0.50
N ASN A 45 -7.01 10.16 1.24
CA ASN A 45 -7.72 10.06 2.50
C ASN A 45 -6.86 10.64 3.63
N GLN A 46 -7.51 11.39 4.54
CA GLN A 46 -6.81 12.01 5.68
C GLN A 46 -6.20 10.98 6.63
N ASP A 47 -6.68 9.73 6.62
CA ASP A 47 -6.19 8.67 7.49
C ASP A 47 -4.97 7.94 6.92
N PHE A 48 -4.56 8.26 5.71
CA PHE A 48 -3.34 7.74 5.10
C PHE A 48 -2.11 8.19 5.90
N ILE A 49 -1.18 7.28 6.13
CA ILE A 49 0.00 7.55 6.94
C ILE A 49 1.25 7.49 6.05
N PRO A 50 1.70 8.63 5.49
CA PRO A 50 2.87 8.65 4.60
C PRO A 50 4.14 8.10 5.23
N GLN A 51 4.31 8.31 6.54
CA GLN A 51 5.49 7.88 7.27
C GLN A 51 5.62 6.35 7.39
N LEU A 52 4.53 5.62 7.12
CA LEU A 52 4.49 4.16 7.16
C LEU A 52 4.22 3.56 5.78
N SER A 53 4.41 4.34 4.74
CA SER A 53 4.24 3.89 3.36
C SER A 53 5.63 3.53 2.81
N PHE A 54 5.85 2.26 2.55
CA PHE A 54 7.16 1.74 2.16
C PHE A 54 7.15 1.18 0.75
N VAL A 55 8.27 1.31 0.08
CA VAL A 55 8.51 0.67 -1.20
C VAL A 55 9.73 -0.24 -1.10
N MET A 56 9.70 -1.32 -1.86
CA MET A 56 10.83 -2.21 -2.05
C MET A 56 11.34 -2.02 -3.47
N GLU A 57 12.60 -1.68 -3.62
CA GLU A 57 13.19 -1.49 -4.95
C GLU A 57 14.38 -2.41 -5.18
N LYS A 58 14.57 -2.76 -6.43
CA LYS A 58 15.67 -3.59 -6.88
C LYS A 58 16.18 -3.01 -8.18
N GLY A 59 17.48 -2.65 -8.20
CA GLY A 59 18.07 -2.05 -9.40
C GLY A 59 17.38 -0.78 -9.86
N GLY A 60 16.85 0.02 -8.93
CA GLY A 60 16.13 1.25 -9.25
C GLY A 60 14.68 1.07 -9.62
N GLU A 61 14.17 -0.17 -9.67
CA GLU A 61 12.77 -0.44 -9.98
C GLU A 61 12.00 -0.80 -8.71
N ILE A 62 10.77 -0.29 -8.60
CA ILE A 62 9.88 -0.64 -7.50
C ILE A 62 9.26 -1.99 -7.80
N ILE A 63 9.50 -2.97 -6.92
CA ILE A 63 9.00 -4.33 -7.05
C ILE A 63 8.00 -4.70 -5.97
N GLY A 64 7.85 -3.88 -4.95
CA GLY A 64 6.89 -4.14 -3.88
C GLY A 64 6.54 -2.86 -3.15
N GLN A 65 5.45 -2.90 -2.39
CA GLN A 65 4.98 -1.76 -1.61
C GLN A 65 4.03 -2.22 -0.50
N ASN A 66 3.89 -1.38 0.52
CA ASN A 66 2.78 -1.47 1.46
C ASN A 66 2.41 -0.07 1.95
N VAL A 67 1.19 0.09 2.41
CA VAL A 67 0.69 1.33 2.98
C VAL A 67 -0.07 1.04 4.26
N PHE A 68 -0.16 2.05 5.13
CA PHE A 68 -0.95 1.98 6.36
C PHE A 68 -1.90 3.17 6.41
N PHE A 69 -3.01 2.98 7.08
CA PHE A 69 -3.95 4.06 7.35
C PHE A 69 -4.61 3.83 8.71
N LYS A 70 -5.13 4.92 9.28
CA LYS A 70 -5.82 4.87 10.56
C LYS A 70 -7.24 4.38 10.36
N ALA A 71 -7.69 3.53 11.29
CA ALA A 71 -9.07 3.08 11.35
C ALA A 71 -9.52 3.09 12.80
N SER A 72 -10.81 3.11 13.02
CA SER A 72 -11.39 3.06 14.37
C SER A 72 -12.17 1.78 14.54
N LEU A 73 -11.96 1.13 15.69
CA LEU A 73 -12.77 0.01 16.13
C LEU A 73 -13.65 0.49 17.26
N ARG A 74 -14.94 0.16 17.20
CA ARG A 74 -15.88 0.44 18.28
C ARG A 74 -16.06 -0.84 19.10
N THR A 75 -15.77 -0.75 20.40
CA THR A 75 -16.00 -1.87 21.30
C THR A 75 -17.47 -1.99 21.68
N ASP A 76 -17.86 -3.14 22.26
CA ASP A 76 -19.22 -3.36 22.75
C ASP A 76 -19.60 -2.35 23.85
N GLU A 77 -18.63 -1.77 24.53
CA GLU A 77 -18.83 -0.76 25.56
C GLU A 77 -18.98 0.66 24.98
N GLY A 78 -18.92 0.79 23.67
CA GLY A 78 -19.06 2.10 23.02
C GLY A 78 -17.76 2.92 22.94
N LYS A 79 -16.64 2.33 23.31
CA LYS A 79 -15.33 3.01 23.21
C LYS A 79 -14.79 2.89 21.80
N GLU A 80 -14.14 3.95 21.32
CA GLU A 80 -13.42 3.93 20.05
C GLU A 80 -11.93 3.70 20.31
N ILE A 81 -11.37 2.75 19.58
CA ILE A 81 -9.93 2.46 19.62
C ILE A 81 -9.35 2.74 18.25
N THR A 82 -8.32 3.60 18.19
CA THR A 82 -7.60 3.86 16.94
C THR A 82 -6.65 2.70 16.67
N VAL A 83 -6.72 2.17 15.46
CA VAL A 83 -5.82 1.10 14.99
C VAL A 83 -5.19 1.51 13.68
N PHE A 84 -4.06 0.89 13.35
CA PHE A 84 -3.43 1.05 12.05
C PHE A 84 -3.71 -0.18 11.22
N THR A 85 -4.27 0.04 10.04
CA THR A 85 -4.63 -1.03 9.12
C THR A 85 -3.67 -1.01 7.94
N MET A 86 -3.19 -2.19 7.56
CA MET A 86 -2.35 -2.34 6.39
C MET A 86 -3.23 -2.39 5.14
N GLY A 87 -3.02 -1.45 4.22
CA GLY A 87 -3.67 -1.43 2.92
C GLY A 87 -3.01 -2.41 1.96
N PRO A 88 -3.18 -2.26 0.64
CA PRO A 88 -2.59 -3.21 -0.28
C PRO A 88 -1.10 -3.42 -0.02
N VAL A 89 -0.69 -4.68 0.07
CA VAL A 89 0.71 -5.06 0.23
C VAL A 89 1.02 -6.09 -0.84
N CYS A 90 2.11 -5.89 -1.56
CA CYS A 90 2.46 -6.80 -2.64
C CYS A 90 3.95 -6.75 -2.95
N VAL A 91 4.40 -7.82 -3.60
CA VAL A 91 5.70 -7.92 -4.23
C VAL A 91 5.45 -8.54 -5.60
N LEU A 92 6.13 -8.06 -6.64
CA LEU A 92 5.99 -8.62 -7.98
C LEU A 92 6.40 -10.09 -7.98
N PRO A 93 5.67 -10.92 -8.73
CA PRO A 93 5.97 -12.35 -8.81
C PRO A 93 7.34 -12.65 -9.40
#